data_8308bcba2829940b350ecd2ff68d684c
#
_entry.id   8308bcba2829940b350ecd2ff68d684c
#
_cell.length_a   1.000
_cell.length_b   1.000
_cell.length_c   1.000
_cell.angle_alpha   90.00
_cell.angle_beta   90.00
_cell.angle_gamma   90.00
#
_symmetry.space_group_name_H-M   'P 1'
#
loop_
_entity.id
_entity.type
_entity.pdbx_description
1 polymer ?
#
loop_
_entity_poly.entity_id
_entity_poly.type
_entity_poly.pdbx_seq_one_letter_code
_entity_poly.pdbx_strand_id
1 'polypeptide(L)'
;MLIAGGGPFGLMLANELGRRDVSAAVFDAKPSTAFNPQANATQARTMEHYRRLGFANEVRSLGLPADFPTDVAYFTRFATHELARFRLPSAREARKSVAKLSGSWSAAELPHRVAQKYVEQVLRRHAEELPSVSINYGWRLTDFAETEQAVTATVARVDGDATRRATAKYLVGADGARSHIRKRLGIGWSGETGVVRDFFGGRMYAIYLESPQFYEVVPHAPAWMNVTFNPDRRAFMAAVDGKGRFAFHTQLREGEDADRITEADGAGLFRAAAGARIDATILACDTWTAGHALVAGRFQRGRILLGGDAAHLFTPAGGLGYNTAIEDAVNLGWKLAAAVKGVAGGRLLESYELERRPAAVRNTGYARGFAESLGRFVPKEGLEDDGPRGERLRREAGEYLEKHGRAEFNIPGITFGTRYAASPVIAYDGSRAPPDSANSYEPSASPGGRAPHLWLDEDRSLFDAFGFEWTLLRLGPAPPPGGRLPHAARRLGIELEVVDVPEKQARDLYEAPLALIRPDQVVAWRGSNDTDADAVAALAVGHAVDDRKSPSRSRSRARRSSRSPSRSGLALRESKTSSDRSERQ
;
A
#
# COMPACT_ATOMS: atom_id res chain seq x y z
N MET A 1 16.95 14.95 7.97
CA MET A 1 16.60 13.99 6.90
C MET A 1 16.53 14.68 5.56
N LEU A 2 16.98 14.04 4.48
CA LEU A 2 16.73 14.48 3.11
C LEU A 2 15.73 13.53 2.46
N ILE A 3 14.72 14.06 1.78
CA ILE A 3 13.70 13.29 1.06
C ILE A 3 13.68 13.79 -0.39
N ALA A 4 14.03 12.94 -1.34
CA ALA A 4 13.99 13.26 -2.76
C ALA A 4 12.69 12.77 -3.36
N GLY A 5 11.76 13.69 -3.58
CA GLY A 5 10.41 13.47 -4.10
C GLY A 5 9.32 13.90 -3.13
N GLY A 6 8.45 14.80 -3.57
CA GLY A 6 7.30 15.36 -2.86
C GLY A 6 5.96 14.77 -3.34
N GLY A 7 5.95 13.49 -3.71
CA GLY A 7 4.73 12.71 -3.94
C GLY A 7 4.16 12.14 -2.63
N PRO A 8 3.12 11.26 -2.70
CA PRO A 8 2.41 10.79 -1.52
C PRO A 8 3.30 10.14 -0.46
N PHE A 9 4.25 9.30 -0.89
CA PHE A 9 5.22 8.66 0.03
C PHE A 9 6.10 9.69 0.74
N GLY A 10 6.71 10.62 -0.03
CA GLY A 10 7.62 11.62 0.53
C GLY A 10 6.92 12.61 1.46
N LEU A 11 5.72 13.06 1.09
CA LEU A 11 4.90 13.96 1.92
C LEU A 11 4.38 13.27 3.18
N MET A 12 3.96 11.98 3.08
CA MET A 12 3.56 11.20 4.26
C MET A 12 4.73 10.99 5.21
N LEU A 13 5.91 10.66 4.67
CA LEU A 13 7.13 10.51 5.47
C LEU A 13 7.53 11.83 6.14
N ALA A 14 7.38 12.97 5.46
CA ALA A 14 7.62 14.28 6.04
C ALA A 14 6.69 14.57 7.24
N ASN A 15 5.40 14.21 7.13
CA ASN A 15 4.45 14.30 8.25
C ASN A 15 4.86 13.39 9.43
N GLU A 16 5.22 12.13 9.15
CA GLU A 16 5.66 11.20 10.19
C GLU A 16 6.91 11.68 10.94
N LEU A 17 7.88 12.24 10.22
CA LEU A 17 9.12 12.77 10.80
C LEU A 17 8.89 14.08 11.54
N GLY A 18 8.17 15.01 10.93
CA GLY A 18 7.94 16.33 11.50
C GLY A 18 7.12 16.31 12.78
N ARG A 19 6.12 15.42 12.88
CA ARG A 19 5.35 15.20 14.12
C ARG A 19 6.18 14.58 15.26
N ARG A 20 7.39 14.08 14.92
CA ARG A 20 8.38 13.58 15.88
C ARG A 20 9.53 14.58 16.10
N ASP A 21 9.37 15.84 15.66
CA ASP A 21 10.38 16.89 15.74
C ASP A 21 11.69 16.53 15.04
N VAL A 22 11.65 15.67 14.02
CA VAL A 22 12.80 15.32 13.19
C VAL A 22 12.89 16.25 12.01
N SER A 23 14.00 17.01 11.93
CA SER A 23 14.24 17.92 10.81
C SER A 23 14.29 17.16 9.48
N ALA A 24 13.42 17.56 8.53
CA ALA A 24 13.28 16.96 7.22
C ALA A 24 13.18 18.04 6.13
N ALA A 25 13.95 17.85 5.04
CA ALA A 25 13.88 18.67 3.86
C ALA A 25 13.44 17.80 2.66
N VAL A 26 12.31 18.15 2.06
CA VAL A 26 11.78 17.52 0.85
C VAL A 26 12.19 18.34 -0.36
N PHE A 27 12.68 17.67 -1.40
CA PHE A 27 13.01 18.28 -2.70
C PHE A 27 12.25 17.56 -3.80
N ASP A 28 11.50 18.29 -4.63
CA ASP A 28 10.81 17.74 -5.80
C ASP A 28 11.05 18.61 -7.02
N ALA A 29 11.33 17.95 -8.14
CA ALA A 29 11.58 18.62 -9.42
C ALA A 29 10.32 19.27 -10.01
N LYS A 30 9.12 18.82 -9.64
CA LYS A 30 7.86 19.42 -10.08
C LYS A 30 7.67 20.79 -9.46
N PRO A 31 6.88 21.67 -10.09
CA PRO A 31 6.59 23.00 -9.55
C PRO A 31 5.64 22.96 -8.33
N SER A 32 4.87 21.89 -8.17
CA SER A 32 3.90 21.69 -7.08
C SER A 32 3.48 20.22 -6.99
N THR A 33 2.47 19.91 -6.17
CA THR A 33 1.76 18.64 -6.13
C THR A 33 1.14 18.30 -7.49
N ALA A 34 0.76 17.04 -7.71
CA ALA A 34 0.23 16.56 -8.99
C ALA A 34 -1.00 17.37 -9.45
N PHE A 35 -1.01 17.81 -10.71
CA PHE A 35 -2.17 18.39 -11.36
C PHE A 35 -3.14 17.31 -11.85
N ASN A 36 -2.61 16.25 -12.48
CA ASN A 36 -3.40 15.16 -13.02
C ASN A 36 -3.89 14.22 -11.92
N PRO A 37 -5.14 13.74 -11.99
CA PRO A 37 -5.65 12.73 -11.10
C PRO A 37 -5.02 11.37 -11.46
N GLN A 38 -4.06 10.89 -10.67
CA GLN A 38 -3.34 9.63 -10.91
C GLN A 38 -4.05 8.45 -10.25
N ALA A 39 -3.93 8.29 -8.91
CA ALA A 39 -4.68 7.30 -8.17
C ALA A 39 -6.00 7.89 -7.65
N ASN A 40 -7.03 7.05 -7.52
CA ASN A 40 -8.38 7.49 -7.15
C ASN A 40 -9.00 6.63 -6.03
N ALA A 41 -8.24 5.70 -5.46
CA ALA A 41 -8.72 4.76 -4.44
C ALA A 41 -7.82 4.80 -3.20
N THR A 42 -8.34 5.31 -2.09
CA THR A 42 -7.68 5.26 -0.78
C THR A 42 -8.28 4.10 0.02
N GLN A 43 -7.45 3.11 0.36
CA GLN A 43 -7.87 1.92 1.10
C GLN A 43 -8.13 2.24 2.58
N ALA A 44 -8.89 1.37 3.25
CA ALA A 44 -9.26 1.54 4.66
C ALA A 44 -8.02 1.70 5.57
N ARG A 45 -6.97 0.90 5.35
CA ARG A 45 -5.73 0.98 6.13
C ARG A 45 -5.04 2.34 5.99
N THR A 46 -4.99 2.89 4.81
CA THR A 46 -4.47 4.24 4.55
C THR A 46 -5.31 5.30 5.26
N MET A 47 -6.65 5.16 5.25
CA MET A 47 -7.55 6.05 5.99
C MET A 47 -7.37 5.94 7.51
N GLU A 48 -7.06 4.75 8.05
CA GLU A 48 -6.71 4.58 9.47
C GLU A 48 -5.42 5.34 9.84
N HIS A 49 -4.42 5.36 8.95
CA HIS A 49 -3.22 6.17 9.16
C HIS A 49 -3.51 7.67 9.09
N TYR A 50 -4.39 8.10 8.20
CA TYR A 50 -4.83 9.50 8.16
C TYR A 50 -5.66 9.87 9.40
N ARG A 51 -6.48 8.94 9.94
CA ARG A 51 -7.19 9.12 11.21
C ARG A 51 -6.21 9.30 12.36
N ARG A 52 -5.18 8.46 12.46
CA ARG A 52 -4.11 8.59 13.47
C ARG A 52 -3.41 9.95 13.40
N LEU A 53 -3.25 10.50 12.21
CA LEU A 53 -2.66 11.83 11.99
C LEU A 53 -3.66 12.99 12.11
N GLY A 54 -4.95 12.70 12.30
CA GLY A 54 -5.99 13.71 12.54
C GLY A 54 -6.63 14.33 11.31
N PHE A 55 -6.30 13.88 10.09
CA PHE A 55 -6.84 14.47 8.87
C PHE A 55 -7.70 13.55 7.97
N ALA A 56 -8.13 12.38 8.46
CA ALA A 56 -9.00 11.49 7.69
C ALA A 56 -10.33 12.17 7.29
N ASN A 57 -10.93 12.96 8.18
CA ASN A 57 -12.18 13.68 7.90
C ASN A 57 -12.00 14.73 6.81
N GLU A 58 -10.85 15.40 6.78
CA GLU A 58 -10.51 16.34 5.74
C GLU A 58 -10.37 15.66 4.38
N VAL A 59 -9.63 14.55 4.30
CA VAL A 59 -9.53 13.74 3.09
C VAL A 59 -10.90 13.27 2.61
N ARG A 60 -11.79 12.84 3.54
CA ARG A 60 -13.16 12.43 3.19
C ARG A 60 -14.05 13.55 2.69
N SER A 61 -13.75 14.80 2.99
CA SER A 61 -14.51 15.95 2.51
C SER A 61 -14.14 16.37 1.07
N LEU A 62 -13.07 15.77 0.52
CA LEU A 62 -12.55 16.08 -0.80
C LEU A 62 -12.96 15.02 -1.84
N GLY A 63 -12.94 15.41 -3.10
CA GLY A 63 -13.26 14.53 -4.21
C GLY A 63 -14.76 14.42 -4.47
N LEU A 64 -15.29 13.19 -4.43
CA LEU A 64 -16.69 12.93 -4.74
C LEU A 64 -17.64 13.46 -3.65
N PRO A 65 -18.84 13.96 -4.01
CA PRO A 65 -19.88 14.29 -3.05
C PRO A 65 -20.18 13.12 -2.10
N ALA A 66 -20.58 13.43 -0.86
CA ALA A 66 -20.73 12.43 0.19
C ALA A 66 -21.72 11.29 -0.16
N ASP A 67 -22.74 11.58 -0.96
CA ASP A 67 -23.74 10.62 -1.41
C ASP A 67 -23.46 10.03 -2.80
N PHE A 68 -22.39 10.45 -3.45
CA PHE A 68 -22.07 9.97 -4.79
C PHE A 68 -21.80 8.46 -4.78
N PRO A 69 -22.44 7.66 -5.68
CA PRO A 69 -22.23 6.24 -5.75
C PRO A 69 -20.76 5.90 -6.08
N THR A 70 -20.11 5.10 -5.24
CA THR A 70 -18.72 4.69 -5.47
C THR A 70 -18.61 3.36 -6.21
N ASP A 71 -19.65 3.00 -6.94
CA ASP A 71 -19.77 1.77 -7.71
C ASP A 71 -18.68 1.64 -8.78
N VAL A 72 -18.42 0.39 -9.17
CA VAL A 72 -17.68 0.04 -10.36
C VAL A 72 -18.69 -0.51 -11.38
N ALA A 73 -18.86 0.17 -12.50
CA ALA A 73 -19.81 -0.19 -13.53
C ALA A 73 -19.10 -0.54 -14.85
N TYR A 74 -19.57 -1.59 -15.48
CA TYR A 74 -19.01 -2.14 -16.72
C TYR A 74 -20.04 -2.00 -17.84
N PHE A 75 -19.59 -1.52 -18.99
CA PHE A 75 -20.44 -1.18 -20.13
C PHE A 75 -19.89 -1.74 -21.42
N THR A 76 -20.72 -1.86 -22.45
CA THR A 76 -20.22 -1.88 -23.84
C THR A 76 -19.67 -0.51 -24.21
N ARG A 77 -20.48 0.53 -24.11
CA ARG A 77 -20.12 1.96 -24.14
C ARG A 77 -20.88 2.67 -23.04
N PHE A 78 -20.39 3.80 -22.57
CA PHE A 78 -20.98 4.47 -21.40
C PHE A 78 -22.47 4.80 -21.57
N ALA A 79 -22.92 5.15 -22.78
CA ALA A 79 -24.32 5.53 -23.05
C ALA A 79 -25.17 4.37 -23.60
N THR A 80 -24.64 3.13 -23.69
CA THR A 80 -25.37 2.01 -24.30
C THR A 80 -25.74 0.96 -23.25
N HIS A 81 -25.13 -0.22 -23.25
CA HIS A 81 -25.54 -1.32 -22.38
C HIS A 81 -24.64 -1.40 -21.14
N GLU A 82 -25.24 -1.33 -19.95
CA GLU A 82 -24.58 -1.73 -18.72
C GLU A 82 -24.51 -3.27 -18.66
N LEU A 83 -23.30 -3.81 -18.50
CA LEU A 83 -23.03 -5.24 -18.43
C LEU A 83 -23.09 -5.77 -17.00
N ALA A 84 -22.52 -5.02 -16.07
CA ALA A 84 -22.50 -5.35 -14.66
C ALA A 84 -22.23 -4.11 -13.80
N ARG A 85 -22.63 -4.20 -12.54
CA ARG A 85 -22.33 -3.17 -11.54
C ARG A 85 -21.97 -3.81 -10.20
N PHE A 86 -20.77 -3.54 -9.72
CA PHE A 86 -20.36 -3.88 -8.37
C PHE A 86 -20.57 -2.68 -7.46
N ARG A 87 -21.54 -2.80 -6.55
CA ARG A 87 -21.93 -1.72 -5.64
C ARG A 87 -20.95 -1.58 -4.49
N LEU A 88 -20.60 -0.35 -4.17
CA LEU A 88 -19.76 0.04 -3.05
C LEU A 88 -20.42 1.19 -2.28
N PRO A 89 -20.24 1.27 -0.95
CA PRO A 89 -20.88 2.31 -0.15
C PRO A 89 -20.34 3.70 -0.51
N SER A 90 -21.23 4.68 -0.63
CA SER A 90 -20.86 6.10 -0.69
C SER A 90 -20.10 6.52 0.58
N ALA A 91 -19.44 7.69 0.56
CA ALA A 91 -18.73 8.19 1.73
C ALA A 91 -19.64 8.37 2.95
N ARG A 92 -20.90 8.78 2.73
CA ARG A 92 -21.93 8.90 3.78
C ARG A 92 -22.34 7.54 4.34
N GLU A 93 -22.58 6.56 3.48
CA GLU A 93 -22.95 5.19 3.89
C GLU A 93 -21.80 4.52 4.63
N ALA A 94 -20.56 4.67 4.16
CA ALA A 94 -19.37 4.15 4.81
C ALA A 94 -19.24 4.68 6.25
N ARG A 95 -19.43 5.99 6.48
CA ARG A 95 -19.42 6.57 7.82
C ARG A 95 -20.51 6.00 8.74
N LYS A 96 -21.72 5.79 8.22
CA LYS A 96 -22.85 5.26 9.01
C LYS A 96 -22.71 3.77 9.32
N SER A 97 -21.99 3.03 8.50
CA SER A 97 -21.91 1.57 8.62
C SER A 97 -20.62 1.07 9.29
N VAL A 98 -19.54 1.84 9.30
CA VAL A 98 -18.21 1.38 9.75
C VAL A 98 -18.24 0.78 11.16
N ALA A 99 -18.92 1.43 12.11
CA ALA A 99 -19.02 0.94 13.50
C ALA A 99 -19.88 -0.33 13.66
N LYS A 100 -20.68 -0.67 12.64
CA LYS A 100 -21.54 -1.86 12.63
C LYS A 100 -20.92 -3.06 11.94
N LEU A 101 -19.78 -2.87 11.28
CA LEU A 101 -19.10 -3.94 10.56
C LEU A 101 -18.19 -4.74 11.49
N SER A 102 -18.14 -6.02 11.26
CA SER A 102 -17.30 -6.98 12.00
C SER A 102 -16.59 -7.93 11.04
N GLY A 103 -15.82 -8.88 11.58
CA GLY A 103 -15.07 -9.85 10.78
C GLY A 103 -14.06 -9.20 9.86
N SER A 104 -14.11 -9.53 8.59
CA SER A 104 -13.14 -9.05 7.60
C SER A 104 -13.08 -7.53 7.44
N TRP A 105 -14.16 -6.81 7.75
CA TRP A 105 -14.23 -5.34 7.66
C TRP A 105 -14.25 -4.65 9.03
N SER A 106 -13.79 -5.33 10.09
CA SER A 106 -13.59 -4.68 11.39
C SER A 106 -12.46 -3.66 11.31
N ALA A 107 -12.81 -2.38 11.21
CA ALA A 107 -11.88 -1.28 10.95
C ALA A 107 -12.37 0.04 11.56
N ALA A 108 -11.43 0.95 11.85
CA ALA A 108 -11.72 2.32 12.26
C ALA A 108 -12.19 3.20 11.09
N GLU A 109 -11.84 2.83 9.87
CA GLU A 109 -12.16 3.54 8.64
C GLU A 109 -12.49 2.55 7.52
N LEU A 110 -13.37 2.96 6.59
CA LEU A 110 -13.61 2.26 5.32
C LEU A 110 -12.88 2.94 4.17
N PRO A 111 -12.70 2.27 3.01
CA PRO A 111 -12.10 2.88 1.83
C PRO A 111 -12.81 4.18 1.43
N HIS A 112 -12.06 5.08 0.81
CA HIS A 112 -12.58 6.34 0.30
C HIS A 112 -12.14 6.57 -1.14
N ARG A 113 -13.01 7.17 -1.96
CA ARG A 113 -12.76 7.48 -3.37
C ARG A 113 -12.42 8.97 -3.49
N VAL A 114 -11.14 9.24 -3.65
CA VAL A 114 -10.60 10.60 -3.79
C VAL A 114 -9.38 10.56 -4.70
N ALA A 115 -9.27 11.53 -5.61
CA ALA A 115 -8.10 11.63 -6.46
C ALA A 115 -6.85 12.00 -5.64
N GLN A 116 -5.74 11.31 -5.91
CA GLN A 116 -4.44 11.49 -5.24
C GLN A 116 -4.01 12.95 -5.18
N LYS A 117 -4.27 13.74 -6.23
CA LYS A 117 -3.95 15.18 -6.27
C LYS A 117 -4.48 15.96 -5.08
N TYR A 118 -5.69 15.65 -4.59
CA TYR A 118 -6.27 16.30 -3.43
C TYR A 118 -5.60 15.82 -2.13
N VAL A 119 -5.30 14.53 -2.05
CA VAL A 119 -4.59 13.96 -0.89
C VAL A 119 -3.18 14.55 -0.76
N GLU A 120 -2.46 14.70 -1.87
CA GLU A 120 -1.14 15.36 -1.86
C GLU A 120 -1.20 16.78 -1.30
N GLN A 121 -2.25 17.55 -1.64
CA GLN A 121 -2.45 18.90 -1.12
C GLN A 121 -2.67 18.90 0.40
N VAL A 122 -3.44 17.95 0.93
CA VAL A 122 -3.64 17.78 2.38
C VAL A 122 -2.32 17.41 3.06
N LEU A 123 -1.63 16.38 2.55
CA LEU A 123 -0.35 15.94 3.12
C LEU A 123 0.69 17.05 3.10
N ARG A 124 0.76 17.82 1.99
CA ARG A 124 1.66 18.96 1.86
C ARG A 124 1.37 20.03 2.90
N ARG A 125 0.12 20.49 3.00
CA ARG A 125 -0.27 21.56 3.93
C ARG A 125 0.08 21.17 5.37
N HIS A 126 -0.32 19.98 5.82
CA HIS A 126 0.01 19.50 7.16
C HIS A 126 1.53 19.37 7.40
N ALA A 127 2.30 18.98 6.39
CA ALA A 127 3.75 18.94 6.52
C ALA A 127 4.38 20.34 6.58
N GLU A 128 3.86 21.32 5.84
CA GLU A 128 4.33 22.71 5.85
C GLU A 128 4.01 23.44 7.17
N GLU A 129 2.99 22.97 7.91
CA GLU A 129 2.65 23.48 9.25
C GLU A 129 3.64 23.01 10.34
N LEU A 130 4.47 21.99 10.06
CA LEU A 130 5.42 21.44 11.03
C LEU A 130 6.75 22.21 10.99
N PRO A 131 7.19 22.86 12.09
CA PRO A 131 8.39 23.73 12.08
C PRO A 131 9.69 23.03 11.68
N SER A 132 9.76 21.70 11.88
CA SER A 132 10.92 20.89 11.54
C SER A 132 10.96 20.43 10.08
N VAL A 133 9.95 20.76 9.26
CA VAL A 133 9.82 20.32 7.87
C VAL A 133 9.97 21.48 6.90
N SER A 134 10.73 21.29 5.84
CA SER A 134 10.78 22.20 4.69
C SER A 134 10.47 21.46 3.39
N ILE A 135 9.58 22.02 2.56
CA ILE A 135 9.21 21.46 1.26
C ILE A 135 9.66 22.39 0.15
N ASN A 136 10.49 21.86 -0.76
CA ASN A 136 11.15 22.62 -1.79
C ASN A 136 10.77 22.05 -3.17
N TYR A 137 9.71 22.57 -3.78
CA TYR A 137 9.34 22.29 -5.16
C TYR A 137 10.21 23.08 -6.16
N GLY A 138 10.35 22.57 -7.38
CA GLY A 138 11.23 23.13 -8.40
C GLY A 138 12.71 22.85 -8.15
N TRP A 139 13.05 21.91 -7.25
CA TRP A 139 14.40 21.49 -6.97
C TRP A 139 14.58 20.00 -7.21
N ARG A 140 15.55 19.61 -8.02
CA ARG A 140 15.89 18.21 -8.33
C ARG A 140 17.16 17.82 -7.60
N LEU A 141 17.14 16.66 -6.92
CA LEU A 141 18.36 16.02 -6.46
C LEU A 141 19.12 15.44 -7.66
N THR A 142 20.36 15.93 -7.87
CA THR A 142 21.19 15.59 -9.03
C THR A 142 22.33 14.65 -8.69
N ASP A 143 22.86 14.72 -7.46
CA ASP A 143 23.92 13.83 -6.99
C ASP A 143 23.91 13.70 -5.46
N PHE A 144 24.57 12.67 -4.94
CA PHE A 144 24.77 12.48 -3.52
C PHE A 144 26.06 11.70 -3.23
N ALA A 145 26.62 11.95 -2.06
CA ALA A 145 27.76 11.22 -1.50
C ALA A 145 27.45 10.80 -0.06
N GLU A 146 27.82 9.57 0.29
CA GLU A 146 27.63 9.00 1.61
C GLU A 146 28.97 8.87 2.35
N THR A 147 28.96 9.17 3.64
CA THR A 147 30.01 8.86 4.62
C THR A 147 29.46 7.95 5.71
N GLU A 148 30.29 7.51 6.64
CA GLU A 148 29.82 6.74 7.81
C GLU A 148 28.80 7.49 8.67
N GLN A 149 28.85 8.83 8.71
CA GLN A 149 28.04 9.65 9.60
C GLN A 149 26.86 10.33 8.89
N ALA A 150 26.96 10.62 7.59
CA ALA A 150 26.01 11.48 6.88
C ALA A 150 25.93 11.20 5.38
N VAL A 151 24.86 11.72 4.76
CA VAL A 151 24.71 11.83 3.32
C VAL A 151 24.67 13.31 2.94
N THR A 152 25.48 13.72 1.97
CA THR A 152 25.43 15.05 1.37
C THR A 152 24.85 14.96 -0.03
N ALA A 153 23.74 15.62 -0.26
CA ALA A 153 23.09 15.70 -1.56
C ALA A 153 23.33 17.06 -2.23
N THR A 154 23.46 17.04 -3.55
CA THR A 154 23.44 18.22 -4.41
C THR A 154 22.05 18.33 -5.02
N VAL A 155 21.41 19.48 -4.87
CA VAL A 155 20.11 19.80 -5.47
C VAL A 155 20.26 21.00 -6.39
N ALA A 156 19.59 20.95 -7.55
CA ALA A 156 19.62 22.00 -8.56
C ALA A 156 18.20 22.50 -8.85
N ARG A 157 18.07 23.79 -9.10
CA ARG A 157 16.82 24.38 -9.62
C ARG A 157 16.50 23.79 -10.99
N VAL A 158 15.23 23.53 -11.25
CA VAL A 158 14.78 23.01 -12.54
C VAL A 158 14.71 24.13 -13.60
N ASP A 159 14.39 25.32 -13.15
CA ASP A 159 14.18 26.52 -13.95
C ASP A 159 15.32 27.57 -13.79
N GLY A 160 16.57 27.11 -13.63
CA GLY A 160 17.73 27.99 -13.46
C GLY A 160 19.00 27.24 -13.09
N ASP A 161 20.09 27.98 -12.90
CA ASP A 161 21.44 27.41 -12.66
C ASP A 161 21.79 27.27 -11.18
N ALA A 162 20.88 27.63 -10.27
CA ALA A 162 21.14 27.60 -8.85
C ALA A 162 21.31 26.16 -8.34
N THR A 163 22.41 25.90 -7.64
CA THR A 163 22.69 24.63 -6.96
C THR A 163 22.89 24.85 -5.46
N ARG A 164 22.52 23.86 -4.68
CA ARG A 164 22.72 23.85 -3.21
C ARG A 164 23.23 22.49 -2.77
N ARG A 165 23.98 22.48 -1.69
CA ARG A 165 24.34 21.24 -0.95
C ARG A 165 23.55 21.17 0.32
N ALA A 166 23.01 19.98 0.62
CA ALA A 166 22.31 19.69 1.86
C ALA A 166 22.89 18.41 2.49
N THR A 167 23.15 18.43 3.78
CA THR A 167 23.71 17.29 4.52
C THR A 167 22.77 16.84 5.61
N ALA A 168 22.56 15.52 5.73
CA ALA A 168 21.73 14.91 6.76
C ALA A 168 22.22 13.51 7.14
N LYS A 169 21.70 12.98 8.26
CA LYS A 169 22.03 11.60 8.69
C LYS A 169 21.58 10.52 7.70
N TYR A 170 20.48 10.74 7.00
CA TYR A 170 19.91 9.78 6.04
C TYR A 170 19.30 10.52 4.83
N LEU A 171 19.29 9.82 3.69
CA LEU A 171 18.60 10.21 2.46
C LEU A 171 17.52 9.18 2.14
N VAL A 172 16.33 9.65 1.77
CA VAL A 172 15.24 8.78 1.31
C VAL A 172 14.89 9.10 -0.14
N GLY A 173 15.03 8.10 -1.02
CA GLY A 173 14.59 8.13 -2.40
C GLY A 173 13.09 7.89 -2.50
N ALA A 174 12.35 8.96 -2.76
CA ALA A 174 10.93 9.04 -3.05
C ALA A 174 10.70 9.54 -4.48
N ASP A 175 11.71 9.41 -5.36
CA ASP A 175 11.85 10.04 -6.65
C ASP A 175 11.20 9.25 -7.81
N GLY A 176 10.24 8.40 -7.45
CA GLY A 176 9.29 7.78 -8.37
C GLY A 176 9.86 6.66 -9.23
N ALA A 177 9.07 6.21 -10.20
CA ALA A 177 9.35 5.02 -11.04
C ALA A 177 10.72 5.06 -11.75
N ARG A 178 11.15 6.24 -12.16
CA ARG A 178 12.42 6.46 -12.85
C ARG A 178 13.58 6.77 -11.90
N SER A 179 13.43 6.50 -10.61
CA SER A 179 14.33 6.86 -9.50
C SER A 179 15.79 6.96 -9.90
N HIS A 180 16.35 8.17 -9.78
CA HIS A 180 17.77 8.44 -9.95
C HIS A 180 18.57 7.81 -8.81
N ILE A 181 18.06 7.91 -7.58
CA ILE A 181 18.72 7.38 -6.39
C ILE A 181 18.86 5.86 -6.48
N ARG A 182 17.79 5.13 -6.80
CA ARG A 182 17.86 3.67 -6.98
C ARG A 182 18.91 3.27 -8.02
N LYS A 183 18.89 3.92 -9.18
CA LYS A 183 19.86 3.65 -10.27
C LYS A 183 21.29 3.95 -9.85
N ARG A 184 21.53 5.07 -9.19
CA ARG A 184 22.86 5.48 -8.70
C ARG A 184 23.42 4.51 -7.64
N LEU A 185 22.53 3.90 -6.84
CA LEU A 185 22.88 2.83 -5.90
C LEU A 185 23.16 1.47 -6.58
N GLY A 186 22.91 1.33 -7.87
CA GLY A 186 23.03 0.05 -8.59
C GLY A 186 21.96 -0.97 -8.19
N ILE A 187 20.82 -0.51 -7.64
CA ILE A 187 19.74 -1.40 -7.21
C ILE A 187 18.83 -1.70 -8.43
N GLY A 188 18.86 -2.97 -8.87
CA GLY A 188 18.02 -3.48 -9.95
C GLY A 188 16.58 -3.72 -9.51
N TRP A 189 15.72 -3.92 -10.50
CA TRP A 189 14.36 -4.42 -10.33
C TRP A 189 14.31 -5.95 -10.34
N SER A 190 13.43 -6.53 -9.57
CA SER A 190 12.97 -7.92 -9.67
C SER A 190 11.50 -7.94 -9.99
N GLY A 191 11.03 -8.95 -10.73
CA GLY A 191 9.64 -9.07 -11.17
C GLY A 191 9.50 -8.95 -12.68
N GLU A 192 8.28 -8.69 -13.14
CA GLU A 192 7.93 -8.66 -14.56
C GLU A 192 7.70 -7.24 -15.05
N THR A 193 8.18 -6.95 -16.24
CA THR A 193 7.97 -5.67 -16.93
C THR A 193 7.63 -5.91 -18.41
N GLY A 194 6.96 -4.93 -19.02
CA GLY A 194 6.67 -4.96 -20.45
C GLY A 194 5.68 -6.02 -20.89
N VAL A 195 4.87 -6.55 -19.98
CA VAL A 195 3.81 -7.49 -20.34
C VAL A 195 2.79 -6.75 -21.19
N VAL A 196 2.79 -7.08 -22.49
CA VAL A 196 1.78 -6.58 -23.42
C VAL A 196 0.51 -7.41 -23.22
N ARG A 197 -0.55 -6.76 -22.80
CA ARG A 197 -1.89 -7.34 -22.67
C ARG A 197 -2.87 -6.46 -23.42
N ASP A 198 -3.96 -7.02 -23.82
CA ASP A 198 -5.03 -6.34 -24.55
C ASP A 198 -5.73 -5.24 -23.67
N PHE A 199 -5.49 -5.24 -22.36
CA PHE A 199 -5.90 -4.21 -21.41
C PHE A 199 -4.99 -4.24 -20.18
N PHE A 200 -4.62 -3.06 -19.64
CA PHE A 200 -3.61 -2.91 -18.59
C PHE A 200 -2.24 -3.52 -18.91
N GLY A 201 -1.86 -3.53 -20.20
CA GLY A 201 -0.52 -3.91 -20.66
C GLY A 201 -0.03 -2.97 -21.75
N GLY A 202 1.22 -2.48 -21.66
CA GLY A 202 1.79 -1.52 -22.61
C GLY A 202 1.52 -0.05 -22.27
N ARG A 203 1.61 0.83 -23.27
CA ARG A 203 1.41 2.27 -23.07
C ARG A 203 -0.07 2.63 -23.05
N MET A 204 -0.42 3.52 -22.13
CA MET A 204 -1.77 4.01 -21.90
C MET A 204 -1.82 5.52 -22.07
N TYR A 205 -2.86 6.04 -22.69
CA TYR A 205 -3.23 7.45 -22.58
C TYR A 205 -3.88 7.71 -21.22
N ALA A 206 -3.52 8.81 -20.57
CA ALA A 206 -4.14 9.35 -19.37
C ALA A 206 -4.69 10.74 -19.72
N ILE A 207 -5.98 10.84 -19.86
CA ILE A 207 -6.68 12.04 -20.30
C ILE A 207 -7.50 12.57 -19.13
N TYR A 208 -7.15 13.75 -18.62
CA TYR A 208 -7.95 14.47 -17.65
C TYR A 208 -8.90 15.39 -18.42
N LEU A 209 -10.19 15.20 -18.25
CA LEU A 209 -11.21 15.90 -19.02
C LEU A 209 -12.37 16.40 -18.14
N GLU A 210 -13.09 17.38 -18.68
CA GLU A 210 -14.33 17.90 -18.13
C GLU A 210 -15.46 17.73 -19.14
N SER A 211 -16.55 17.07 -18.71
CA SER A 211 -17.76 16.81 -19.51
C SER A 211 -18.98 16.85 -18.58
N PRO A 212 -19.52 18.05 -18.24
CA PRO A 212 -20.68 18.18 -17.35
C PRO A 212 -21.92 17.46 -17.87
N GLN A 213 -22.11 17.41 -19.20
CA GLN A 213 -23.24 16.75 -19.85
C GLN A 213 -23.22 15.22 -19.72
N PHE A 214 -22.12 14.61 -19.25
CA PHE A 214 -21.98 13.17 -19.14
C PHE A 214 -23.14 12.53 -18.37
N TYR A 215 -23.51 13.11 -17.25
CA TYR A 215 -24.60 12.59 -16.39
C TYR A 215 -26.00 12.85 -16.93
N GLU A 216 -26.14 13.73 -17.92
CA GLU A 216 -27.42 13.99 -18.60
C GLU A 216 -27.61 13.08 -19.81
N VAL A 217 -26.53 12.76 -20.54
CA VAL A 217 -26.54 11.97 -21.77
C VAL A 217 -26.46 10.47 -21.49
N VAL A 218 -25.69 10.08 -20.47
CA VAL A 218 -25.56 8.66 -20.09
C VAL A 218 -26.77 8.23 -19.26
N PRO A 219 -27.60 7.27 -19.74
CA PRO A 219 -28.88 6.92 -19.12
C PRO A 219 -28.74 6.04 -17.86
N HIS A 220 -27.53 5.75 -17.44
CA HIS A 220 -27.24 4.88 -16.30
C HIS A 220 -26.98 5.66 -15.03
N ALA A 221 -27.21 5.02 -13.89
CA ALA A 221 -26.86 5.61 -12.60
C ALA A 221 -25.36 5.97 -12.55
N PRO A 222 -24.97 7.11 -11.95
CA PRO A 222 -23.58 7.47 -11.78
C PRO A 222 -22.78 6.36 -11.10
N ALA A 223 -21.49 6.25 -11.47
CA ALA A 223 -20.52 5.36 -10.84
C ALA A 223 -19.18 6.08 -10.67
N TRP A 224 -18.42 5.69 -9.65
CA TRP A 224 -17.05 6.17 -9.49
C TRP A 224 -16.15 5.68 -10.61
N MET A 225 -16.18 4.37 -10.89
CA MET A 225 -15.37 3.75 -11.93
C MET A 225 -16.28 3.23 -13.05
N ASN A 226 -16.04 3.67 -14.26
CA ASN A 226 -16.76 3.27 -15.47
C ASN A 226 -15.77 2.56 -16.42
N VAL A 227 -16.05 1.33 -16.82
CA VAL A 227 -15.17 0.53 -17.66
C VAL A 227 -15.92 0.10 -18.92
N THR A 228 -15.34 0.30 -20.11
CA THR A 228 -15.97 -0.07 -21.37
C THR A 228 -15.26 -1.23 -22.08
N PHE A 229 -16.09 -2.09 -22.68
CA PHE A 229 -15.66 -3.22 -23.48
C PHE A 229 -16.43 -3.24 -24.79
N ASN A 230 -15.87 -2.67 -25.83
CA ASN A 230 -16.42 -2.70 -27.18
C ASN A 230 -15.33 -3.10 -28.19
N PRO A 231 -15.71 -3.43 -29.46
CA PRO A 231 -14.74 -3.84 -30.48
C PRO A 231 -13.74 -2.75 -30.85
N ASP A 232 -14.15 -1.48 -30.69
CA ASP A 232 -13.29 -0.36 -31.11
C ASP A 232 -12.16 -0.12 -30.12
N ARG A 233 -12.48 -0.01 -28.82
CA ARG A 233 -11.46 0.30 -27.81
C ARG A 233 -11.96 0.05 -26.39
N ARG A 234 -11.12 -0.54 -25.56
CA ARG A 234 -11.36 -0.62 -24.11
C ARG A 234 -10.89 0.65 -23.44
N ALA A 235 -11.64 1.09 -22.45
CA ALA A 235 -11.29 2.24 -21.65
C ALA A 235 -11.78 2.07 -20.20
N PHE A 236 -11.14 2.79 -19.27
CA PHE A 236 -11.70 3.01 -17.95
C PHE A 236 -11.68 4.50 -17.60
N MET A 237 -12.62 4.92 -16.81
CA MET A 237 -12.80 6.30 -16.44
C MET A 237 -13.22 6.42 -14.98
N ALA A 238 -12.47 7.16 -14.18
CA ALA A 238 -12.78 7.45 -12.79
C ALA A 238 -13.37 8.86 -12.66
N ALA A 239 -14.50 8.99 -11.95
CA ALA A 239 -15.05 10.28 -11.58
C ALA A 239 -14.15 10.95 -10.53
N VAL A 240 -13.80 12.22 -10.74
CA VAL A 240 -12.88 12.99 -9.89
C VAL A 240 -13.62 13.86 -8.89
N ASP A 241 -14.68 14.55 -9.32
CA ASP A 241 -15.45 15.49 -8.52
C ASP A 241 -16.97 15.18 -8.46
N GLY A 242 -17.42 14.20 -9.25
CA GLY A 242 -18.84 13.86 -9.35
C GLY A 242 -19.70 14.94 -10.05
N LYS A 243 -19.08 15.93 -10.70
CA LYS A 243 -19.76 17.04 -11.38
C LYS A 243 -19.43 17.11 -12.87
N GLY A 244 -18.56 16.25 -13.36
CA GLY A 244 -18.20 16.21 -14.77
C GLY A 244 -16.69 16.16 -15.04
N ARG A 245 -15.84 16.12 -14.03
CA ARG A 245 -14.39 15.90 -14.20
C ARG A 245 -14.05 14.44 -14.07
N PHE A 246 -13.27 13.94 -15.03
CA PHE A 246 -12.95 12.52 -15.14
C PHE A 246 -11.47 12.30 -15.47
N ALA A 247 -10.92 11.22 -14.88
CA ALA A 247 -9.67 10.62 -15.32
C ALA A 247 -9.99 9.47 -16.27
N PHE A 248 -9.83 9.71 -17.56
CA PHE A 248 -10.10 8.74 -18.62
C PHE A 248 -8.81 8.10 -19.11
N HIS A 249 -8.81 6.78 -19.25
CA HIS A 249 -7.65 6.01 -19.67
C HIS A 249 -8.01 5.02 -20.75
N THR A 250 -7.17 4.92 -21.77
CA THR A 250 -7.28 3.91 -22.83
C THR A 250 -5.90 3.50 -23.32
N GLN A 251 -5.78 2.27 -23.83
CA GLN A 251 -4.51 1.75 -24.31
C GLN A 251 -4.16 2.33 -25.68
N LEU A 252 -2.87 2.67 -25.89
CA LEU A 252 -2.35 3.01 -27.21
C LEU A 252 -2.39 1.78 -28.11
N ARG A 253 -2.82 1.99 -29.36
CA ARG A 253 -2.78 0.99 -30.41
C ARG A 253 -1.48 1.09 -31.22
N GLU A 254 -1.18 0.03 -31.94
CA GLU A 254 -0.09 0.04 -32.91
C GLU A 254 -0.28 1.15 -33.95
N GLY A 255 0.76 1.95 -34.19
CA GLY A 255 0.72 3.11 -35.07
C GLY A 255 0.24 4.43 -34.42
N GLU A 256 -0.24 4.41 -33.17
CA GLU A 256 -0.54 5.63 -32.43
C GLU A 256 0.72 6.20 -31.75
N ASP A 257 0.95 7.50 -31.93
CA ASP A 257 2.08 8.20 -31.35
C ASP A 257 1.66 8.88 -30.02
N ALA A 258 2.24 8.40 -28.94
CA ALA A 258 1.97 8.92 -27.60
C ALA A 258 2.32 10.41 -27.42
N ASP A 259 3.29 10.90 -28.18
CA ASP A 259 3.81 12.26 -28.05
C ASP A 259 3.07 13.25 -28.99
N ARG A 260 2.15 12.74 -29.83
CA ARG A 260 1.38 13.51 -30.80
C ARG A 260 -0.13 13.55 -30.55
N ILE A 261 -0.60 13.04 -29.42
CA ILE A 261 -2.03 13.12 -29.08
C ILE A 261 -2.45 14.59 -28.92
N THR A 262 -3.46 14.98 -29.67
CA THR A 262 -4.07 16.30 -29.57
C THR A 262 -5.28 16.29 -28.63
N GLU A 263 -5.74 17.47 -28.20
CA GLU A 263 -7.00 17.58 -27.44
C GLU A 263 -8.19 17.04 -28.24
N ALA A 264 -8.21 17.24 -29.55
CA ALA A 264 -9.25 16.71 -30.44
C ALA A 264 -9.24 15.18 -30.48
N ASP A 265 -8.06 14.56 -30.51
CA ASP A 265 -7.92 13.10 -30.43
C ASP A 265 -8.43 12.57 -29.09
N GLY A 266 -8.05 13.21 -27.98
CA GLY A 266 -8.52 12.88 -26.64
C GLY A 266 -10.04 12.94 -26.51
N ALA A 267 -10.66 13.99 -27.02
CA ALA A 267 -12.11 14.14 -27.07
C ALA A 267 -12.76 13.09 -27.99
N GLY A 268 -12.10 12.73 -29.10
CA GLY A 268 -12.53 11.67 -30.01
C GLY A 268 -12.54 10.30 -29.34
N LEU A 269 -11.47 9.96 -28.62
CA LEU A 269 -11.35 8.72 -27.83
C LEU A 269 -12.45 8.60 -26.75
N PHE A 270 -12.70 9.70 -26.04
CA PHE A 270 -13.77 9.75 -25.04
C PHE A 270 -15.16 9.54 -25.67
N ARG A 271 -15.48 10.23 -26.78
CA ARG A 271 -16.76 10.05 -27.51
C ARG A 271 -16.95 8.63 -28.04
N ALA A 272 -15.88 8.01 -28.53
CA ALA A 272 -15.92 6.61 -28.97
C ALA A 272 -16.25 5.65 -27.81
N ALA A 273 -15.66 5.88 -26.64
CA ALA A 273 -15.98 5.11 -25.43
C ALA A 273 -17.39 5.41 -24.91
N ALA A 274 -17.87 6.64 -25.06
CA ALA A 274 -19.23 7.01 -24.65
C ALA A 274 -20.30 6.40 -25.56
N GLY A 275 -20.04 6.23 -26.84
CA GLY A 275 -21.03 5.77 -27.83
C GLY A 275 -22.13 6.80 -28.10
N ALA A 276 -21.88 8.06 -27.79
CA ALA A 276 -22.81 9.19 -27.93
C ALA A 276 -22.06 10.48 -28.23
N ARG A 277 -22.79 11.47 -28.76
CA ARG A 277 -22.27 12.83 -28.93
C ARG A 277 -22.29 13.53 -27.57
N ILE A 278 -21.15 13.60 -26.94
CA ILE A 278 -20.94 14.28 -25.65
C ILE A 278 -19.75 15.22 -25.82
N ASP A 279 -19.92 16.47 -25.37
CA ASP A 279 -18.84 17.43 -25.37
C ASP A 279 -17.89 17.20 -24.21
N ALA A 280 -16.61 17.34 -24.48
CA ALA A 280 -15.55 17.22 -23.49
C ALA A 280 -14.46 18.27 -23.73
N THR A 281 -14.08 18.95 -22.67
CA THR A 281 -12.91 19.82 -22.63
C THR A 281 -11.74 19.02 -22.07
N ILE A 282 -10.65 18.94 -22.81
CA ILE A 282 -9.44 18.25 -22.37
C ILE A 282 -8.61 19.19 -21.50
N LEU A 283 -8.37 18.80 -20.26
CA LEU A 283 -7.60 19.57 -19.29
C LEU A 283 -6.12 19.20 -19.30
N ALA A 284 -5.80 17.94 -19.58
CA ALA A 284 -4.45 17.44 -19.77
C ALA A 284 -4.44 16.08 -20.47
N CYS A 285 -3.39 15.83 -21.26
CA CYS A 285 -3.05 14.53 -21.82
C CYS A 285 -1.66 14.13 -21.36
N ASP A 286 -1.50 12.88 -20.97
CA ASP A 286 -0.23 12.28 -20.58
C ASP A 286 -0.21 10.81 -20.99
N THR A 287 0.94 10.17 -20.85
CA THR A 287 1.06 8.73 -21.07
C THR A 287 1.78 8.07 -19.91
N TRP A 288 1.41 6.83 -19.68
CA TRP A 288 2.07 5.99 -18.68
C TRP A 288 2.16 4.55 -19.19
N THR A 289 3.00 3.73 -18.55
CA THR A 289 3.17 2.33 -18.91
C THR A 289 2.50 1.44 -17.88
N ALA A 290 1.53 0.66 -18.34
CA ALA A 290 0.90 -0.40 -17.56
C ALA A 290 1.71 -1.70 -17.65
N GLY A 291 1.34 -2.70 -16.83
CA GLY A 291 1.95 -4.04 -16.88
C GLY A 291 3.26 -4.18 -16.13
N HIS A 292 3.58 -3.24 -15.24
CA HIS A 292 4.69 -3.40 -14.30
C HIS A 292 4.24 -4.14 -13.04
N ALA A 293 5.00 -5.16 -12.65
CA ALA A 293 4.95 -5.81 -11.35
C ALA A 293 6.39 -5.93 -10.85
N LEU A 294 6.98 -4.79 -10.45
CA LEU A 294 8.40 -4.67 -10.15
C LEU A 294 8.62 -4.30 -8.70
N VAL A 295 9.59 -4.94 -8.06
CA VAL A 295 10.06 -4.61 -6.71
C VAL A 295 11.57 -4.46 -6.74
N ALA A 296 12.11 -3.41 -6.12
CA ALA A 296 13.54 -3.20 -6.02
C ALA A 296 14.22 -4.34 -5.26
N GLY A 297 15.39 -4.73 -5.72
CA GLY A 297 16.17 -5.81 -5.12
C GLY A 297 16.53 -5.53 -3.65
N ARG A 298 16.68 -4.25 -3.31
CA ARG A 298 16.94 -3.72 -1.97
C ARG A 298 16.11 -2.46 -1.73
N PHE A 299 15.70 -2.23 -0.47
CA PHE A 299 15.05 -0.98 -0.02
C PHE A 299 16.01 -0.09 0.77
N GLN A 300 17.16 -0.61 1.15
CA GLN A 300 18.19 0.13 1.88
C GLN A 300 19.59 -0.23 1.38
N ARG A 301 20.46 0.79 1.31
CA ARG A 301 21.91 0.65 1.19
C ARG A 301 22.58 1.74 2.03
N GLY A 302 23.29 1.33 3.08
CA GLY A 302 23.88 2.27 4.02
C GLY A 302 22.83 3.21 4.66
N ARG A 303 23.06 4.50 4.52
CA ARG A 303 22.16 5.57 5.03
C ARG A 303 21.11 6.03 4.02
N ILE A 304 20.96 5.31 2.92
CA ILE A 304 20.05 5.67 1.84
C ILE A 304 18.97 4.61 1.73
N LEU A 305 17.70 5.04 1.80
CA LEU A 305 16.53 4.18 1.77
C LEU A 305 15.64 4.54 0.59
N LEU A 306 14.86 3.60 0.09
CA LEU A 306 13.90 3.77 -1.00
C LEU A 306 12.49 3.46 -0.51
N GLY A 307 11.48 4.16 -1.04
CA GLY A 307 10.09 3.85 -0.78
C GLY A 307 9.15 4.34 -1.89
N GLY A 308 7.91 3.88 -1.85
CA GLY A 308 6.93 4.13 -2.89
C GLY A 308 7.40 3.67 -4.28
N ASP A 309 7.08 4.42 -5.32
CA ASP A 309 7.42 4.05 -6.70
C ASP A 309 8.93 3.95 -6.99
N ALA A 310 9.79 4.47 -6.13
CA ALA A 310 11.24 4.24 -6.22
C ALA A 310 11.62 2.80 -5.81
N ALA A 311 10.77 2.14 -4.99
CA ALA A 311 10.97 0.80 -4.47
C ALA A 311 10.08 -0.27 -5.11
N HIS A 312 8.89 0.08 -5.63
CA HIS A 312 7.97 -0.88 -6.25
C HIS A 312 7.04 -0.22 -7.27
N LEU A 313 6.77 -0.91 -8.36
CA LEU A 313 5.87 -0.46 -9.43
C LEU A 313 4.74 -1.44 -9.61
N PHE A 314 3.54 -0.93 -9.63
CA PHE A 314 2.31 -1.70 -9.74
C PHE A 314 1.64 -1.51 -11.09
N THR A 315 1.00 -2.55 -11.58
CA THR A 315 -0.14 -2.35 -12.46
C THR A 315 -1.29 -1.72 -11.65
N PRO A 316 -2.11 -0.82 -12.21
CA PRO A 316 -3.04 0.01 -11.41
C PRO A 316 -4.24 -0.74 -10.82
N ALA A 317 -4.43 -2.02 -11.17
CA ALA A 317 -5.54 -2.83 -10.69
C ALA A 317 -5.58 -2.91 -9.15
N GLY A 318 -6.77 -2.83 -8.57
CA GLY A 318 -7.01 -2.82 -7.13
C GLY A 318 -6.61 -1.54 -6.40
N GLY A 319 -5.95 -0.58 -7.07
CA GLY A 319 -5.49 0.67 -6.45
C GLY A 319 -4.44 0.47 -5.37
N LEU A 320 -3.52 -0.51 -5.53
CA LEU A 320 -2.63 -0.94 -4.45
C LEU A 320 -1.34 -0.11 -4.32
N GLY A 321 -0.82 0.46 -5.41
CA GLY A 321 0.50 1.13 -5.42
C GLY A 321 0.59 2.30 -4.44
N TYR A 322 -0.28 3.27 -4.58
CA TYR A 322 -0.37 4.43 -3.70
C TYR A 322 -0.54 4.03 -2.21
N ASN A 323 -1.44 3.09 -1.93
CA ASN A 323 -1.71 2.64 -0.56
C ASN A 323 -0.51 1.92 0.07
N THR A 324 0.20 1.09 -0.70
CA THR A 324 1.44 0.44 -0.26
C THR A 324 2.52 1.47 0.04
N ALA A 325 2.62 2.54 -0.77
CA ALA A 325 3.56 3.63 -0.57
C ALA A 325 3.29 4.41 0.74
N ILE A 326 2.03 4.67 1.09
CA ILE A 326 1.67 5.30 2.36
C ILE A 326 2.07 4.41 3.55
N GLU A 327 1.81 3.11 3.48
CA GLU A 327 2.24 2.18 4.53
C GLU A 327 3.76 2.10 4.66
N ASP A 328 4.51 2.19 3.54
CA ASP A 328 5.98 2.28 3.59
C ASP A 328 6.43 3.50 4.37
N ALA A 329 5.82 4.68 4.11
CA ALA A 329 6.15 5.93 4.78
C ALA A 329 5.86 5.86 6.30
N VAL A 330 4.72 5.28 6.68
CA VAL A 330 4.36 5.09 8.09
C VAL A 330 5.34 4.15 8.79
N ASN A 331 5.66 3.00 8.16
CA ASN A 331 6.60 2.03 8.72
C ASN A 331 8.02 2.61 8.86
N LEU A 332 8.47 3.37 7.86
CA LEU A 332 9.81 3.97 7.85
C LEU A 332 9.92 5.17 8.79
N GLY A 333 8.87 5.98 8.90
CA GLY A 333 8.89 7.26 9.57
C GLY A 333 9.28 7.17 11.05
N TRP A 334 8.62 6.30 11.83
CA TRP A 334 8.93 6.11 13.23
C TRP A 334 10.31 5.46 13.45
N LYS A 335 10.74 4.56 12.56
CA LYS A 335 12.04 3.89 12.62
C LYS A 335 13.18 4.88 12.39
N LEU A 336 13.05 5.75 11.39
CA LEU A 336 14.01 6.81 11.12
C LEU A 336 14.05 7.84 12.26
N ALA A 337 12.90 8.20 12.82
CA ALA A 337 12.85 9.09 13.97
C ALA A 337 13.59 8.50 15.18
N ALA A 338 13.34 7.23 15.50
CA ALA A 338 14.07 6.52 16.55
C ALA A 338 15.58 6.45 16.29
N ALA A 339 16.00 6.23 15.04
CA ALA A 339 17.41 6.20 14.64
C ALA A 339 18.08 7.60 14.77
N VAL A 340 17.38 8.67 14.40
CA VAL A 340 17.89 10.04 14.53
C VAL A 340 17.98 10.46 15.99
N LYS A 341 17.00 10.08 16.82
CA LYS A 341 16.96 10.36 18.26
C LYS A 341 17.91 9.47 19.09
N GLY A 342 18.54 8.45 18.48
CA GLY A 342 19.48 7.56 19.18
C GLY A 342 18.82 6.46 20.02
N VAL A 343 17.52 6.22 19.84
CA VAL A 343 16.75 5.15 20.51
C VAL A 343 16.93 3.81 19.82
N ALA A 344 17.19 3.84 18.50
CA ALA A 344 17.26 2.64 17.67
C ALA A 344 18.52 1.81 17.91
N GLY A 345 18.37 0.52 18.10
CA GLY A 345 19.42 -0.47 17.93
C GLY A 345 19.73 -0.74 16.45
N GLY A 346 20.82 -1.45 16.16
CA GLY A 346 21.32 -1.68 14.80
C GLY A 346 20.33 -2.37 13.87
N ARG A 347 19.41 -3.19 14.40
CA ARG A 347 18.45 -3.97 13.62
C ARG A 347 17.16 -3.24 13.27
N LEU A 348 16.93 -2.03 13.83
CA LEU A 348 15.63 -1.34 13.61
C LEU A 348 15.45 -0.92 12.15
N LEU A 349 16.45 -0.27 11.54
CA LEU A 349 16.34 0.17 10.15
C LEU A 349 16.40 -1.00 9.16
N GLU A 350 17.15 -2.08 9.48
CA GLU A 350 17.15 -3.32 8.68
C GLU A 350 15.74 -3.92 8.58
N SER A 351 14.93 -3.77 9.63
CA SER A 351 13.57 -4.28 9.66
C SER A 351 12.67 -3.62 8.61
N TYR A 352 12.98 -2.42 8.12
CA TYR A 352 12.21 -1.76 7.07
C TYR A 352 12.16 -2.60 5.79
N GLU A 353 13.33 -2.99 5.28
CA GLU A 353 13.41 -3.85 4.09
C GLU A 353 12.78 -5.22 4.34
N LEU A 354 13.06 -5.84 5.49
CA LEU A 354 12.54 -7.17 5.84
C LEU A 354 11.01 -7.20 6.00
N GLU A 355 10.39 -6.09 6.33
CA GLU A 355 8.95 -5.94 6.47
C GLU A 355 8.29 -5.48 5.17
N ARG A 356 8.80 -4.42 4.53
CA ARG A 356 8.08 -3.75 3.43
C ARG A 356 8.36 -4.35 2.06
N ARG A 357 9.54 -4.93 1.83
CA ARG A 357 9.81 -5.60 0.56
C ARG A 357 8.93 -6.84 0.33
N PRO A 358 8.74 -7.77 1.31
CA PRO A 358 7.77 -8.86 1.15
C PRO A 358 6.33 -8.38 0.96
N ALA A 359 5.92 -7.30 1.66
CA ALA A 359 4.60 -6.70 1.48
C ALA A 359 4.42 -6.16 0.04
N ALA A 360 5.44 -5.50 -0.52
CA ALA A 360 5.43 -5.03 -1.90
C ALA A 360 5.34 -6.20 -2.91
N VAL A 361 6.09 -7.28 -2.72
CA VAL A 361 6.04 -8.49 -3.55
C VAL A 361 4.64 -9.12 -3.51
N ARG A 362 4.05 -9.25 -2.32
CA ARG A 362 2.68 -9.75 -2.13
C ARG A 362 1.66 -8.90 -2.89
N ASN A 363 1.69 -7.60 -2.67
CA ASN A 363 0.69 -6.68 -3.22
C ASN A 363 0.84 -6.53 -4.74
N THR A 364 2.08 -6.49 -5.30
CA THR A 364 2.30 -6.50 -6.75
C THR A 364 1.79 -7.78 -7.40
N GLY A 365 1.90 -8.92 -6.72
CA GLY A 365 1.34 -10.20 -7.15
C GLY A 365 -0.19 -10.17 -7.27
N TYR A 366 -0.89 -9.61 -6.28
CA TYR A 366 -2.34 -9.45 -6.31
C TYR A 366 -2.78 -8.48 -7.43
N ALA A 367 -2.15 -7.32 -7.56
CA ALA A 367 -2.45 -6.36 -8.62
C ALA A 367 -2.30 -6.98 -10.01
N ARG A 368 -1.23 -7.77 -10.23
CA ARG A 368 -1.03 -8.53 -11.46
C ARG A 368 -2.18 -9.52 -11.71
N GLY A 369 -2.58 -10.29 -10.70
CA GLY A 369 -3.68 -11.25 -10.82
C GLY A 369 -5.02 -10.60 -11.21
N PHE A 370 -5.32 -9.42 -10.68
CA PHE A 370 -6.52 -8.66 -11.07
C PHE A 370 -6.44 -8.18 -12.52
N ALA A 371 -5.31 -7.62 -12.94
CA ALA A 371 -5.10 -7.20 -14.32
C ALA A 371 -5.18 -8.39 -15.31
N GLU A 372 -4.66 -9.55 -14.93
CA GLU A 372 -4.80 -10.78 -15.72
C GLU A 372 -6.25 -11.24 -15.83
N SER A 373 -7.01 -11.19 -14.73
CA SER A 373 -8.43 -11.52 -14.74
C SER A 373 -9.20 -10.62 -15.70
N LEU A 374 -8.99 -9.29 -15.61
CA LEU A 374 -9.67 -8.36 -16.51
C LEU A 374 -9.21 -8.51 -17.97
N GLY A 375 -7.92 -8.75 -18.20
CA GLY A 375 -7.35 -8.97 -19.53
C GLY A 375 -7.85 -10.24 -20.23
N ARG A 376 -8.27 -11.28 -19.49
CA ARG A 376 -8.87 -12.50 -20.06
C ARG A 376 -10.29 -12.31 -20.57
N PHE A 377 -10.95 -11.25 -20.15
CA PHE A 377 -12.27 -10.95 -20.67
C PHE A 377 -12.16 -10.41 -22.10
N VAL A 378 -12.63 -11.16 -23.07
CA VAL A 378 -12.68 -10.76 -24.50
C VAL A 378 -14.13 -10.55 -24.88
N PRO A 379 -14.52 -9.31 -25.26
CA PRO A 379 -15.86 -9.05 -25.76
C PRO A 379 -16.17 -9.93 -26.98
N LYS A 380 -17.28 -10.68 -26.95
CA LYS A 380 -17.72 -11.50 -28.06
C LYS A 380 -18.39 -10.63 -29.13
N GLU A 381 -18.23 -11.00 -30.38
CA GLU A 381 -18.98 -10.40 -31.51
C GLU A 381 -20.49 -10.51 -31.26
N GLY A 382 -21.21 -9.41 -31.47
CA GLY A 382 -22.65 -9.31 -31.19
C GLY A 382 -22.99 -8.88 -29.74
N LEU A 383 -21.99 -8.51 -28.92
CA LEU A 383 -22.25 -8.02 -27.58
C LEU A 383 -23.08 -6.73 -27.56
N GLU A 384 -22.97 -5.92 -28.62
CA GLU A 384 -23.72 -4.67 -28.80
C GLU A 384 -25.01 -4.86 -29.61
N ASP A 385 -25.30 -6.08 -30.12
CA ASP A 385 -26.50 -6.36 -30.93
C ASP A 385 -27.76 -6.29 -30.06
N ASP A 386 -28.84 -5.82 -30.67
CA ASP A 386 -30.18 -5.93 -30.12
C ASP A 386 -30.70 -7.37 -30.20
N GLY A 387 -31.67 -7.69 -29.34
CA GLY A 387 -32.38 -8.96 -29.34
C GLY A 387 -31.72 -10.10 -28.53
N PRO A 388 -32.31 -11.32 -28.61
CA PRO A 388 -32.02 -12.41 -27.66
C PRO A 388 -30.57 -12.91 -27.64
N ARG A 389 -29.86 -12.82 -28.80
CA ARG A 389 -28.44 -13.19 -28.87
C ARG A 389 -27.56 -12.20 -28.07
N GLY A 390 -27.73 -10.91 -28.34
CA GLY A 390 -26.99 -9.88 -27.64
C GLY A 390 -27.28 -9.88 -26.14
N GLU A 391 -28.55 -10.06 -25.75
CA GLU A 391 -28.94 -10.17 -24.32
C GLU A 391 -28.25 -11.34 -23.60
N ARG A 392 -28.15 -12.52 -24.25
CA ARG A 392 -27.41 -13.67 -23.68
C ARG A 392 -25.94 -13.33 -23.50
N LEU A 393 -25.29 -12.74 -24.51
CA LEU A 393 -23.88 -12.38 -24.48
C LEU A 393 -23.60 -11.34 -23.38
N ARG A 394 -24.46 -10.34 -23.22
CA ARG A 394 -24.36 -9.33 -22.16
C ARG A 394 -24.53 -9.94 -20.77
N ARG A 395 -25.44 -10.88 -20.58
CA ARG A 395 -25.62 -11.60 -19.30
C ARG A 395 -24.37 -12.41 -18.94
N GLU A 396 -23.84 -13.22 -19.89
CA GLU A 396 -22.59 -13.97 -19.67
C GLU A 396 -21.41 -13.06 -19.33
N ALA A 397 -21.28 -11.93 -20.03
CA ALA A 397 -20.29 -10.90 -19.75
C ALA A 397 -20.48 -10.30 -18.37
N GLY A 398 -21.72 -9.99 -17.99
CA GLY A 398 -22.09 -9.44 -16.70
C GLY A 398 -21.70 -10.34 -15.53
N GLU A 399 -21.99 -11.63 -15.63
CA GLU A 399 -21.63 -12.63 -14.61
C GLU A 399 -20.09 -12.69 -14.38
N TYR A 400 -19.33 -12.66 -15.48
CA TYR A 400 -17.86 -12.63 -15.40
C TYR A 400 -17.35 -11.34 -14.74
N LEU A 401 -17.84 -10.19 -15.20
CA LEU A 401 -17.38 -8.87 -14.77
C LEU A 401 -17.80 -8.55 -13.33
N GLU A 402 -18.98 -8.99 -12.89
CA GLU A 402 -19.39 -8.86 -11.48
C GLU A 402 -18.47 -9.68 -10.55
N LYS A 403 -18.17 -10.93 -10.94
CA LYS A 403 -17.23 -11.78 -10.19
C LYS A 403 -15.84 -11.15 -10.13
N HIS A 404 -15.37 -10.59 -11.25
CA HIS A 404 -14.10 -9.87 -11.31
C HIS A 404 -14.11 -8.64 -10.40
N GLY A 405 -15.12 -7.78 -10.51
CA GLY A 405 -15.26 -6.57 -9.69
C GLY A 405 -15.28 -6.88 -8.19
N ARG A 406 -16.00 -7.92 -7.80
CA ARG A 406 -15.99 -8.40 -6.41
C ARG A 406 -14.61 -8.84 -5.95
N ALA A 407 -13.85 -9.54 -6.80
CA ALA A 407 -12.50 -10.00 -6.46
C ALA A 407 -11.50 -8.84 -6.34
N GLU A 408 -11.62 -7.80 -7.19
CA GLU A 408 -10.68 -6.68 -7.24
C GLU A 408 -10.96 -5.59 -6.20
N PHE A 409 -12.23 -5.35 -5.85
CA PHE A 409 -12.63 -4.20 -5.01
C PHE A 409 -13.10 -4.58 -3.60
N ASN A 410 -13.45 -5.85 -3.34
CA ASN A 410 -13.70 -6.34 -1.99
C ASN A 410 -12.46 -7.09 -1.46
N ILE A 411 -11.45 -6.33 -1.04
CA ILE A 411 -10.10 -6.82 -0.73
C ILE A 411 -9.65 -6.56 0.73
N PRO A 412 -10.46 -6.93 1.75
CA PRO A 412 -10.07 -6.71 3.14
C PRO A 412 -8.79 -7.45 3.52
N GLY A 413 -8.54 -8.61 2.93
CA GLY A 413 -7.33 -9.38 3.21
C GLY A 413 -6.06 -8.70 2.68
N ILE A 414 -6.10 -8.04 1.52
CA ILE A 414 -4.97 -7.23 1.06
C ILE A 414 -4.82 -6.00 1.96
N THR A 415 -5.94 -5.33 2.25
CA THR A 415 -5.97 -4.08 3.01
C THR A 415 -5.45 -4.22 4.44
N PHE A 416 -5.80 -5.30 5.15
CA PHE A 416 -5.49 -5.48 6.57
C PHE A 416 -4.56 -6.66 6.87
N GLY A 417 -4.40 -7.58 5.93
CA GLY A 417 -3.73 -8.87 6.15
C GLY A 417 -2.22 -8.85 5.96
N THR A 418 -1.59 -7.69 5.73
CA THR A 418 -0.13 -7.61 5.67
C THR A 418 0.48 -8.04 7.00
N ARG A 419 1.48 -8.94 6.94
CA ARG A 419 2.16 -9.48 8.12
C ARG A 419 3.67 -9.45 7.95
N TYR A 420 4.34 -9.13 9.04
CA TYR A 420 5.80 -9.08 9.12
C TYR A 420 6.31 -10.39 9.77
N ALA A 421 6.42 -11.44 8.98
CA ALA A 421 6.71 -12.80 9.48
C ALA A 421 8.17 -13.03 9.91
N ALA A 422 9.10 -12.17 9.49
CA ALA A 422 10.54 -12.32 9.73
C ALA A 422 11.19 -11.01 10.22
N SER A 423 10.44 -10.18 10.93
CA SER A 423 10.97 -8.92 11.45
C SER A 423 11.83 -9.17 12.69
N PRO A 424 13.04 -8.60 12.75
CA PRO A 424 13.91 -8.72 13.93
C PRO A 424 13.47 -7.87 15.12
N VAL A 425 12.40 -7.08 14.95
CA VAL A 425 11.86 -6.15 15.98
C VAL A 425 10.45 -6.56 16.44
N ILE A 426 10.09 -7.82 16.22
CA ILE A 426 8.83 -8.42 16.65
C ILE A 426 9.11 -9.66 17.49
N ALA A 427 8.53 -9.71 18.69
CA ALA A 427 8.63 -10.87 19.58
C ALA A 427 7.51 -11.86 19.26
N TYR A 428 7.81 -12.83 18.40
CA TYR A 428 6.87 -13.88 18.01
C TYR A 428 6.62 -14.86 19.16
N ASP A 429 5.35 -15.21 19.36
CA ASP A 429 4.89 -16.13 20.42
C ASP A 429 4.66 -17.56 19.93
N GLY A 430 4.95 -17.83 18.65
CA GLY A 430 4.73 -19.13 18.02
C GLY A 430 3.28 -19.40 17.60
N SER A 431 2.38 -18.41 17.76
CA SER A 431 1.00 -18.52 17.30
C SER A 431 0.95 -18.60 15.77
N ARG A 432 -0.02 -19.39 15.27
CA ARG A 432 -0.25 -19.51 13.83
C ARG A 432 -0.96 -18.26 13.31
N ALA A 433 -0.35 -17.65 12.32
CA ALA A 433 -0.99 -16.56 11.59
C ALA A 433 -2.19 -17.06 10.76
N PRO A 434 -3.27 -16.28 10.62
CA PRO A 434 -4.31 -16.55 9.64
C PRO A 434 -3.75 -16.72 8.22
N PRO A 435 -4.40 -17.52 7.35
CA PRO A 435 -3.95 -17.69 5.97
C PRO A 435 -4.06 -16.37 5.20
N ASP A 436 -3.13 -16.18 4.25
CA ASP A 436 -3.19 -15.02 3.35
C ASP A 436 -4.29 -15.18 2.31
N SER A 437 -5.10 -14.15 2.14
CA SER A 437 -6.20 -14.10 1.18
C SER A 437 -6.38 -12.67 0.67
N ALA A 438 -6.85 -12.50 -0.57
CA ALA A 438 -7.20 -11.18 -1.07
C ALA A 438 -8.53 -10.68 -0.48
N ASN A 439 -9.54 -11.55 -0.47
CA ASN A 439 -10.95 -11.19 -0.30
C ASN A 439 -11.51 -11.50 1.10
N SER A 440 -10.68 -12.02 2.01
CA SER A 440 -11.05 -12.24 3.40
C SER A 440 -9.92 -11.84 4.34
N TYR A 441 -10.28 -11.26 5.47
CA TYR A 441 -9.38 -10.91 6.55
C TYR A 441 -9.93 -11.50 7.85
N GLU A 442 -9.08 -12.18 8.57
CA GLU A 442 -9.36 -12.70 9.91
C GLU A 442 -8.57 -11.85 10.92
N PRO A 443 -9.26 -11.04 11.77
CA PRO A 443 -8.59 -10.27 12.80
C PRO A 443 -7.82 -11.18 13.76
N SER A 444 -6.55 -10.89 13.97
CA SER A 444 -5.68 -11.67 14.85
C SER A 444 -4.60 -10.79 15.46
N ALA A 445 -4.41 -10.91 16.77
CA ALA A 445 -3.33 -10.23 17.49
C ALA A 445 -2.02 -11.04 17.49
N SER A 446 -1.87 -12.02 16.61
CA SER A 446 -0.59 -12.71 16.41
C SER A 446 0.48 -11.69 16.04
N PRO A 447 1.65 -11.66 16.72
CA PRO A 447 2.68 -10.65 16.50
C PRO A 447 3.12 -10.55 15.04
N GLY A 448 3.32 -9.32 14.57
CA GLY A 448 3.64 -8.99 13.18
C GLY A 448 2.43 -8.65 12.32
N GLY A 449 1.20 -8.83 12.79
CA GLY A 449 -0.03 -8.41 12.12
C GLY A 449 -0.53 -7.04 12.58
N ARG A 450 -1.45 -6.45 11.81
CA ARG A 450 -2.22 -5.27 12.25
C ARG A 450 -2.92 -5.58 13.57
N ALA A 451 -2.86 -4.67 14.52
CA ALA A 451 -3.63 -4.77 15.76
C ALA A 451 -5.12 -4.96 15.44
N PRO A 452 -5.81 -5.97 16.01
CA PRO A 452 -7.23 -6.13 15.82
C PRO A 452 -8.00 -4.90 16.29
N HIS A 453 -8.99 -4.52 15.50
CA HIS A 453 -9.82 -3.35 15.76
C HIS A 453 -11.12 -3.75 16.46
N LEU A 454 -11.57 -2.91 17.36
CA LEU A 454 -12.93 -2.90 17.91
C LEU A 454 -13.37 -1.46 18.19
N TRP A 455 -14.67 -1.24 18.27
CA TRP A 455 -15.25 0.02 18.74
C TRP A 455 -15.45 -0.05 20.25
N LEU A 456 -14.95 0.96 20.97
CA LEU A 456 -15.10 1.09 22.42
C LEU A 456 -16.47 1.66 22.79
N ASP A 457 -16.99 2.53 21.92
CA ASP A 457 -18.35 3.05 21.94
C ASP A 457 -18.80 3.40 20.49
N GLU A 458 -19.94 4.10 20.32
CA GLU A 458 -20.52 4.39 19.00
C GLU A 458 -19.57 5.19 18.08
N ASP A 459 -18.73 6.06 18.64
CA ASP A 459 -17.87 6.98 17.88
C ASP A 459 -16.36 6.79 18.15
N ARG A 460 -15.99 6.03 19.18
CA ARG A 460 -14.61 5.86 19.62
C ARG A 460 -14.02 4.52 19.22
N SER A 461 -13.10 4.56 18.30
CA SER A 461 -12.28 3.40 17.90
C SER A 461 -11.23 3.07 18.95
N LEU A 462 -10.89 1.80 19.12
CA LEU A 462 -9.71 1.38 19.90
C LEU A 462 -8.43 2.07 19.40
N PHE A 463 -8.34 2.34 18.10
CA PHE A 463 -7.16 3.00 17.52
C PHE A 463 -7.05 4.48 17.92
N ASP A 464 -8.16 5.13 18.30
CA ASP A 464 -8.15 6.50 18.84
C ASP A 464 -7.61 6.54 20.29
N ALA A 465 -7.61 5.40 20.97
CA ALA A 465 -7.03 5.27 22.31
C ALA A 465 -5.53 4.95 22.29
N PHE A 466 -4.95 4.63 21.13
CA PHE A 466 -3.51 4.38 21.03
C PHE A 466 -2.73 5.69 21.17
N GLY A 467 -1.59 5.63 21.88
CA GLY A 467 -0.60 6.68 21.84
C GLY A 467 -0.05 6.90 20.42
N PHE A 468 0.49 8.08 20.18
CA PHE A 468 1.09 8.38 18.87
C PHE A 468 2.36 7.53 18.63
N GLU A 469 3.11 7.23 19.67
CA GLU A 469 4.25 6.33 19.65
C GLU A 469 3.82 4.91 20.06
N TRP A 470 4.41 4.31 21.02
CA TRP A 470 4.12 2.95 21.45
C TRP A 470 2.93 2.89 22.42
N THR A 471 2.18 1.80 22.37
CA THR A 471 1.05 1.57 23.29
C THR A 471 1.15 0.19 23.91
N LEU A 472 1.06 0.13 25.24
CA LEU A 472 0.79 -1.10 25.98
C LEU A 472 -0.70 -1.19 26.29
N LEU A 473 -1.38 -2.13 25.65
CA LEU A 473 -2.76 -2.45 25.98
C LEU A 473 -2.82 -3.40 27.17
N ARG A 474 -3.68 -3.08 28.14
CA ARG A 474 -4.07 -3.93 29.26
C ARG A 474 -5.53 -4.32 29.06
N LEU A 475 -5.79 -5.60 28.81
CA LEU A 475 -7.01 -6.09 28.18
C LEU A 475 -7.85 -6.95 29.14
N GLY A 476 -9.14 -6.67 29.18
CA GLY A 476 -10.15 -7.39 29.99
C GLY A 476 -10.34 -6.81 31.39
N PRO A 477 -11.30 -7.37 32.17
CA PRO A 477 -11.77 -6.78 33.43
C PRO A 477 -10.74 -6.80 34.58
N ALA A 478 -9.72 -7.65 34.50
CA ALA A 478 -8.67 -7.80 35.52
C ALA A 478 -7.31 -8.07 34.85
N PRO A 479 -6.75 -7.11 34.08
CA PRO A 479 -5.45 -7.29 33.46
C PRO A 479 -4.33 -7.27 34.50
N PRO A 480 -3.19 -7.95 34.25
CA PRO A 480 -2.02 -7.85 35.12
C PRO A 480 -1.49 -6.42 35.14
N PRO A 481 -0.73 -6.01 36.19
CA PRO A 481 -0.25 -4.63 36.31
C PRO A 481 0.54 -4.09 35.12
N GLY A 482 1.34 -4.94 34.42
CA GLY A 482 2.08 -4.54 33.22
C GLY A 482 3.09 -3.40 33.46
N GLY A 483 3.56 -3.17 34.69
CA GLY A 483 4.38 -2.00 35.04
C GLY A 483 5.86 -2.13 34.67
N ARG A 484 6.36 -3.32 34.38
CA ARG A 484 7.78 -3.52 34.02
C ARG A 484 8.09 -3.03 32.61
N LEU A 485 7.18 -3.23 31.66
CA LEU A 485 7.39 -2.83 30.27
C LEU A 485 7.48 -1.31 30.10
N PRO A 486 6.60 -0.47 30.70
CA PRO A 486 6.76 0.98 30.69
C PRO A 486 8.06 1.45 31.34
N HIS A 487 8.52 0.77 32.41
CA HIS A 487 9.79 1.07 33.04
C HIS A 487 10.98 0.75 32.11
N ALA A 488 10.98 -0.42 31.46
CA ALA A 488 12.01 -0.81 30.50
C ALA A 488 12.04 0.14 29.29
N ALA A 489 10.87 0.49 28.75
CA ALA A 489 10.69 1.42 27.64
C ALA A 489 11.31 2.80 27.97
N ARG A 490 11.01 3.36 29.15
CA ARG A 490 11.55 4.64 29.60
C ARG A 490 13.08 4.64 29.66
N ARG A 491 13.71 3.55 30.14
CA ARG A 491 15.18 3.44 30.16
C ARG A 491 15.83 3.48 28.79
N LEU A 492 15.10 3.06 27.75
CA LEU A 492 15.55 3.09 26.36
C LEU A 492 15.13 4.37 25.63
N GLY A 493 14.45 5.31 26.30
CA GLY A 493 13.94 6.53 25.67
C GLY A 493 12.73 6.29 24.76
N ILE A 494 12.01 5.19 24.96
CA ILE A 494 10.77 4.86 24.22
C ILE A 494 9.59 5.53 24.93
N GLU A 495 8.84 6.35 24.20
CA GLU A 495 7.57 6.89 24.65
C GLU A 495 6.49 5.80 24.55
N LEU A 496 6.00 5.34 25.70
CA LEU A 496 5.02 4.25 25.79
C LEU A 496 3.83 4.72 26.62
N GLU A 497 2.66 4.71 26.00
CA GLU A 497 1.38 4.94 26.66
C GLU A 497 0.78 3.61 27.13
N VAL A 498 0.14 3.61 28.31
CA VAL A 498 -0.57 2.45 28.86
C VAL A 498 -2.06 2.70 28.75
N VAL A 499 -2.77 1.83 28.06
CA VAL A 499 -4.20 1.95 27.81
C VAL A 499 -4.94 0.74 28.37
N ASP A 500 -5.88 0.99 29.29
CA ASP A 500 -6.77 -0.02 29.84
C ASP A 500 -8.01 -0.17 28.98
N VAL A 501 -8.29 -1.41 28.55
CA VAL A 501 -9.44 -1.80 27.75
C VAL A 501 -10.17 -2.90 28.51
N PRO A 502 -11.12 -2.55 29.41
CA PRO A 502 -11.73 -3.48 30.35
C PRO A 502 -12.69 -4.50 29.70
N GLU A 503 -13.08 -4.29 28.46
CA GLU A 503 -14.02 -5.13 27.73
C GLU A 503 -13.47 -6.56 27.57
N LYS A 504 -14.25 -7.54 27.98
CA LYS A 504 -13.91 -8.96 27.79
C LYS A 504 -13.67 -9.30 26.32
N GLN A 505 -14.45 -8.68 25.42
CA GLN A 505 -14.31 -8.87 23.98
C GLN A 505 -12.91 -8.48 23.48
N ALA A 506 -12.30 -7.42 24.03
CA ALA A 506 -10.93 -7.04 23.67
C ALA A 506 -9.93 -8.11 24.11
N ARG A 507 -10.08 -8.66 25.31
CA ARG A 507 -9.25 -9.74 25.83
C ARG A 507 -9.35 -11.01 24.98
N ASP A 508 -10.57 -11.36 24.56
CA ASP A 508 -10.83 -12.55 23.72
C ASP A 508 -10.24 -12.33 22.31
N LEU A 509 -10.38 -11.13 21.74
CA LEU A 509 -9.88 -10.78 20.42
C LEU A 509 -8.33 -10.77 20.33
N TYR A 510 -7.67 -10.31 21.38
CA TYR A 510 -6.20 -10.28 21.45
C TYR A 510 -5.59 -11.57 21.98
N GLU A 511 -6.38 -12.47 22.54
CA GLU A 511 -5.97 -13.76 23.14
C GLU A 511 -4.86 -13.62 24.21
N ALA A 512 -4.65 -12.41 24.72
CA ALA A 512 -3.65 -12.08 25.74
C ALA A 512 -4.11 -10.90 26.60
N PRO A 513 -3.77 -10.83 27.90
CA PRO A 513 -4.12 -9.69 28.74
C PRO A 513 -3.23 -8.47 28.52
N LEU A 514 -2.09 -8.63 27.86
CA LEU A 514 -1.16 -7.56 27.53
C LEU A 514 -0.79 -7.66 26.05
N ALA A 515 -0.75 -6.50 25.36
CA ALA A 515 -0.24 -6.41 24.00
C ALA A 515 0.54 -5.10 23.80
N LEU A 516 1.72 -5.21 23.20
CA LEU A 516 2.55 -4.05 22.83
C LEU A 516 2.31 -3.71 21.37
N ILE A 517 1.84 -2.51 21.12
CA ILE A 517 1.48 -2.00 19.79
C ILE A 517 2.52 -0.96 19.35
N ARG A 518 3.02 -1.11 18.13
CA ARG A 518 3.96 -0.21 17.48
C ARG A 518 3.27 1.08 17.01
N PRO A 519 4.07 2.15 16.72
CA PRO A 519 3.54 3.41 16.17
C PRO A 519 2.77 3.24 14.86
N ASP A 520 3.06 2.21 14.07
CA ASP A 520 2.35 1.84 12.83
C ASP A 520 1.17 0.88 13.07
N GLN A 521 0.71 0.75 14.34
CA GLN A 521 -0.44 -0.04 14.76
C GLN A 521 -0.29 -1.55 14.44
N VAL A 522 0.94 -2.07 14.52
CA VAL A 522 1.28 -3.49 14.40
C VAL A 522 1.57 -4.07 15.78
N VAL A 523 1.10 -5.28 16.03
CA VAL A 523 1.39 -6.00 17.28
C VAL A 523 2.86 -6.40 17.30
N ALA A 524 3.65 -5.82 18.20
CA ALA A 524 5.06 -6.17 18.38
C ALA A 524 5.25 -7.36 19.32
N TRP A 525 4.36 -7.50 20.29
CA TRP A 525 4.39 -8.52 21.33
C TRP A 525 3.01 -8.66 21.98
N ARG A 526 2.70 -9.84 22.51
CA ARG A 526 1.60 -10.08 23.45
C ARG A 526 2.02 -11.12 24.49
N GLY A 527 1.43 -11.07 25.67
CA GLY A 527 1.77 -12.02 26.74
C GLY A 527 0.80 -12.00 27.91
N SER A 528 0.95 -13.00 28.80
CA SER A 528 0.17 -13.11 30.03
C SER A 528 0.71 -12.24 31.17
N ASN A 529 1.97 -11.84 31.10
CA ASN A 529 2.68 -10.94 32.03
C ASN A 529 3.87 -10.31 31.31
N ASP A 530 4.51 -9.32 31.92
CA ASP A 530 5.66 -8.58 31.39
C ASP A 530 6.99 -8.89 32.12
N THR A 531 7.21 -10.15 32.50
CA THR A 531 8.44 -10.56 33.18
C THR A 531 9.69 -10.34 32.33
N ASP A 532 9.59 -10.49 31.01
CA ASP A 532 10.67 -10.32 30.03
C ASP A 532 10.72 -8.90 29.43
N ALA A 533 10.20 -7.91 30.16
CA ALA A 533 10.02 -6.54 29.69
C ALA A 533 11.28 -5.92 29.09
N ASP A 534 12.46 -6.13 29.67
CA ASP A 534 13.72 -5.58 29.19
C ASP A 534 14.09 -6.14 27.81
N ALA A 535 13.91 -7.46 27.63
CA ALA A 535 14.19 -8.12 26.36
C ALA A 535 13.18 -7.68 25.27
N VAL A 536 11.88 -7.58 25.64
CA VAL A 536 10.82 -7.13 24.72
C VAL A 536 11.05 -5.70 24.28
N ALA A 537 11.33 -4.78 25.23
CA ALA A 537 11.57 -3.37 24.91
C ALA A 537 12.83 -3.16 24.06
N ALA A 538 13.92 -3.88 24.37
CA ALA A 538 15.16 -3.83 23.60
C ALA A 538 14.97 -4.35 22.18
N LEU A 539 14.30 -5.50 22.01
CA LEU A 539 14.00 -6.08 20.71
C LEU A 539 13.11 -5.16 19.89
N ALA A 540 12.08 -4.55 20.49
CA ALA A 540 11.11 -3.69 19.81
C ALA A 540 11.75 -2.49 19.08
N VAL A 541 12.87 -1.98 19.58
CA VAL A 541 13.65 -0.90 18.95
C VAL A 541 14.96 -1.39 18.32
N GLY A 542 15.12 -2.69 18.15
CA GLY A 542 16.20 -3.29 17.34
C GLY A 542 17.54 -3.42 18.05
N HIS A 543 17.58 -3.37 19.39
CA HIS A 543 18.77 -3.75 20.15
C HIS A 543 18.96 -5.27 20.16
N ALA A 544 20.20 -5.72 20.20
CA ALA A 544 20.50 -7.14 20.38
C ALA A 544 20.05 -7.59 21.77
N VAL A 545 19.28 -8.67 21.81
CA VAL A 545 18.93 -9.35 23.06
C VAL A 545 20.01 -10.39 23.35
N ASP A 546 20.66 -10.29 24.51
CA ASP A 546 21.70 -11.24 24.91
C ASP A 546 21.04 -12.59 25.23
N ASP A 547 21.15 -13.57 24.36
CA ASP A 547 20.55 -14.90 24.47
C ASP A 547 20.96 -15.65 25.75
N ARG A 548 21.99 -15.17 26.48
CA ARG A 548 22.47 -15.76 27.71
C ARG A 548 21.59 -15.49 28.93
N LYS A 549 20.58 -14.60 28.79
CA LYS A 549 19.65 -14.24 29.89
C LYS A 549 18.23 -14.79 29.73
N SER A 550 17.94 -15.59 28.69
CA SER A 550 16.66 -16.29 28.60
C SER A 550 16.61 -17.42 29.62
N PRO A 551 15.55 -17.52 30.46
CA PRO A 551 15.35 -18.69 31.30
C PRO A 551 15.21 -19.93 30.40
N SER A 552 16.07 -20.92 30.66
CA SER A 552 16.13 -22.19 29.94
C SER A 552 14.74 -22.80 29.76
N ARG A 553 14.32 -22.97 28.50
CA ARG A 553 13.24 -23.88 28.16
C ARG A 553 13.65 -25.27 28.72
N SER A 554 12.95 -25.77 29.73
CA SER A 554 13.12 -27.08 30.25
C SER A 554 12.97 -28.09 29.09
N ARG A 555 14.10 -28.58 28.62
CA ARG A 555 14.13 -29.77 27.74
C ARG A 555 13.64 -30.94 28.58
N SER A 556 12.40 -31.37 28.40
CA SER A 556 11.93 -32.67 28.81
C SER A 556 12.77 -33.73 28.08
N ARG A 557 13.78 -34.26 28.79
CA ARG A 557 14.54 -35.44 28.36
C ARG A 557 13.58 -36.63 28.37
N ALA A 558 13.02 -36.97 27.23
CA ALA A 558 12.49 -38.30 27.01
C ALA A 558 13.68 -39.28 27.04
N ARG A 559 13.77 -40.07 28.10
CA ARG A 559 14.66 -41.23 28.19
C ARG A 559 14.29 -42.21 27.06
N ARG A 560 15.13 -42.27 26.03
CA ARG A 560 15.14 -43.42 25.11
C ARG A 560 16.02 -44.50 25.71
N SER A 561 15.38 -45.62 26.12
CA SER A 561 16.03 -46.87 26.47
C SER A 561 16.77 -47.41 25.26
N SER A 562 18.05 -47.71 25.47
CA SER A 562 18.93 -48.43 24.58
C SER A 562 18.45 -49.89 24.40
N ARG A 563 18.12 -50.25 23.18
CA ARG A 563 18.18 -51.65 22.72
C ARG A 563 18.90 -51.70 21.39
N SER A 564 20.04 -52.33 21.38
CA SER A 564 20.78 -52.72 20.19
C SER A 564 20.06 -53.86 19.46
N PRO A 565 20.12 -53.92 18.14
CA PRO A 565 20.14 -55.18 17.43
C PRO A 565 21.41 -55.36 16.63
N SER A 566 21.82 -56.61 16.65
CA SER A 566 22.93 -57.28 16.05
C SER A 566 23.03 -57.17 14.53
N ARG A 567 24.27 -57.34 14.08
CA ARG A 567 24.76 -57.47 12.70
C ARG A 567 24.09 -58.64 11.94
N SER A 568 23.82 -58.43 10.65
CA SER A 568 24.05 -59.41 9.59
C SER A 568 24.25 -58.69 8.27
N GLY A 569 25.32 -59.02 7.59
CA GLY A 569 25.80 -58.43 6.34
C GLY A 569 25.24 -59.15 5.11
N LEU A 570 25.53 -58.54 3.97
CA LEU A 570 25.94 -59.07 2.65
C LEU A 570 25.83 -57.90 1.65
N ALA A 571 26.93 -57.40 1.12
CA ALA A 571 27.74 -57.77 -0.04
C ALA A 571 27.21 -57.27 -1.40
N LEU A 572 27.92 -56.28 -1.91
CA LEU A 572 28.42 -56.08 -3.28
C LEU A 572 27.53 -56.43 -4.50
N ARG A 573 27.33 -55.44 -5.36
CA ARG A 573 27.80 -55.53 -6.77
C ARG A 573 27.86 -54.15 -7.46
N GLU A 574 29.08 -53.86 -7.93
CA GLU A 574 29.38 -52.88 -8.97
C GLU A 574 28.87 -53.34 -10.33
N SER A 575 28.54 -52.40 -11.22
CA SER A 575 28.87 -52.52 -12.63
C SER A 575 28.98 -51.12 -13.28
N LYS A 576 30.18 -50.85 -13.79
CA LYS A 576 30.56 -49.84 -14.76
C LYS A 576 30.02 -50.17 -16.16
N THR A 577 29.80 -49.17 -17.00
CA THR A 577 30.27 -48.96 -18.39
C THR A 577 29.47 -47.81 -18.95
N SER A 578 30.05 -46.72 -19.35
CA SER A 578 30.92 -46.28 -20.46
C SER A 578 30.13 -45.79 -21.70
N SER A 579 30.37 -44.50 -22.01
CA SER A 579 30.59 -43.88 -23.34
C SER A 579 29.52 -44.09 -24.44
N ASP A 580 29.09 -43.10 -25.17
CA ASP A 580 29.84 -42.34 -26.16
C ASP A 580 28.98 -41.30 -26.90
N ARG A 581 29.58 -40.17 -27.20
CA ARG A 581 29.49 -39.24 -28.35
C ARG A 581 28.36 -39.35 -29.38
N SER A 582 27.75 -38.25 -29.76
CA SER A 582 28.04 -37.42 -30.94
C SER A 582 26.82 -36.55 -31.26
N GLU A 583 27.04 -35.26 -31.36
CA GLU A 583 27.11 -34.37 -32.53
C GLU A 583 25.87 -34.26 -33.45
N ARG A 584 25.51 -32.98 -33.65
CA ARG A 584 24.87 -32.32 -34.82
C ARG A 584 23.33 -32.42 -34.93
N GLN A 585 22.63 -31.39 -34.80
CA GLN A 585 22.39 -30.23 -35.69
C GLN A 585 21.56 -29.18 -34.89
#